data_39d893eb7b4c41fa43259a7e1ba9b2ca
#
_entry.id   39d893eb7b4c41fa43259a7e1ba9b2ca
#
_cell.length_a   1.000
_cell.length_b   1.000
_cell.length_c   1.000
_cell.angle_alpha   90.00
_cell.angle_beta   90.00
_cell.angle_gamma   90.00
#
_symmetry.space_group_name_H-M   'P 1'
#
loop_
_entity.id
_entity.type
_entity.pdbx_description
1 polymer ?
#
loop_
_entity_poly.entity_id
_entity_poly.type
_entity_poly.pdbx_seq_one_letter_code
_entity_poly.pdbx_strand_id
1 'polypeptide(L)'
;MKSKTAYGILTLILVVAACCLVRGSAANASSRNDMSIGAGGRIHGTIYGFNVWDELIPIGWASVAAIQNGQEIEKVYSNDGFYEMYLPSGDFDMVVNASGYFTETKSIFIGDGSDYALNFVMERNNQPIPEFPTHIAQFLFALAVVSVLVLIRKKRLLEN
;
A
#
# COMPACT_ATOMS: atom_id res chain seq x y z
N MET A 1 4.78 -52.21 -8.36
CA MET A 1 4.28 -50.87 -8.72
C MET A 1 4.38 -49.90 -7.53
N LYS A 2 5.57 -49.40 -7.14
CA LYS A 2 5.77 -48.51 -5.99
C LYS A 2 6.95 -47.55 -6.21
N SER A 3 7.00 -46.80 -7.32
CA SER A 3 8.11 -45.82 -7.45
C SER A 3 7.75 -44.50 -8.11
N LYS A 4 6.50 -44.26 -8.53
CA LYS A 4 6.14 -43.03 -9.23
C LYS A 4 5.73 -41.87 -8.29
N THR A 5 5.36 -42.16 -7.04
CA THR A 5 4.96 -41.14 -6.05
C THR A 5 6.14 -40.46 -5.34
N ALA A 6 7.30 -41.11 -5.25
CA ALA A 6 8.49 -40.57 -4.57
C ALA A 6 9.15 -39.42 -5.35
N TYR A 7 9.14 -39.46 -6.69
CA TYR A 7 9.76 -38.40 -7.51
C TYR A 7 8.95 -37.12 -7.52
N GLY A 8 7.61 -37.19 -7.40
CA GLY A 8 6.76 -36.00 -7.36
C GLY A 8 6.95 -35.14 -6.11
N ILE A 9 7.22 -35.76 -4.98
CA ILE A 9 7.43 -35.05 -3.71
C ILE A 9 8.83 -34.44 -3.66
N LEU A 10 9.83 -35.12 -4.21
CA LEU A 10 11.21 -34.64 -4.25
C LEU A 10 11.36 -33.40 -5.17
N THR A 11 10.67 -33.37 -6.30
CA THR A 11 10.68 -32.19 -7.21
C THR A 11 9.97 -30.99 -6.59
N LEU A 12 8.88 -31.19 -5.84
CA LEU A 12 8.16 -30.10 -5.16
C LEU A 12 9.01 -29.48 -4.05
N ILE A 13 9.75 -30.25 -3.30
CA ILE A 13 10.65 -29.77 -2.23
C ILE A 13 11.82 -28.98 -2.84
N LEU A 14 12.36 -29.39 -3.98
CA LEU A 14 13.47 -28.71 -4.64
C LEU A 14 13.06 -27.34 -5.22
N VAL A 15 11.83 -27.21 -5.72
CA VAL A 15 11.29 -25.93 -6.21
C VAL A 15 11.05 -24.94 -5.07
N VAL A 16 10.57 -25.41 -3.91
CA VAL A 16 10.36 -24.57 -2.73
C VAL A 16 11.70 -24.12 -2.14
N ALA A 17 12.73 -24.98 -2.12
CA ALA A 17 14.07 -24.63 -1.64
C ALA A 17 14.77 -23.60 -2.55
N ALA A 18 14.57 -23.66 -3.87
CA ALA A 18 15.14 -22.70 -4.81
C ALA A 18 14.53 -21.29 -4.68
N CYS A 19 13.26 -21.17 -4.27
CA CYS A 19 12.62 -19.88 -4.02
C CYS A 19 13.13 -19.18 -2.75
N CYS A 20 13.70 -19.90 -1.80
CA CYS A 20 14.22 -19.32 -0.54
C CYS A 20 15.65 -18.77 -0.65
N LEU A 21 16.38 -19.06 -1.72
CA LEU A 21 17.80 -18.66 -1.88
C LEU A 21 17.99 -17.32 -2.62
N VAL A 22 16.92 -16.66 -3.09
CA VAL A 22 17.00 -15.32 -3.70
C VAL A 22 16.59 -14.24 -2.69
N ARG A 23 17.01 -14.36 -1.44
CA ARG A 23 17.12 -13.21 -0.54
C ARG A 23 18.55 -12.69 -0.61
N GLY A 24 18.85 -12.04 -1.73
CA GLY A 24 19.98 -11.15 -1.80
C GLY A 24 19.81 -10.09 -0.72
N SER A 25 20.67 -10.12 0.30
CA SER A 25 20.90 -9.01 1.21
C SER A 25 21.33 -7.81 0.36
N ALA A 26 20.37 -6.98 -0.07
CA ALA A 26 20.69 -5.61 -0.35
C ALA A 26 21.03 -4.99 1.00
N ALA A 27 22.32 -5.00 1.36
CA ALA A 27 22.85 -4.09 2.33
C ALA A 27 22.54 -2.69 1.76
N ASN A 28 21.46 -2.09 2.25
CA ASN A 28 21.29 -0.65 2.14
C ASN A 28 22.44 -0.04 2.93
N ALA A 29 23.56 0.17 2.23
CA ALA A 29 24.47 1.21 2.62
C ALA A 29 23.63 2.49 2.59
N SER A 30 23.08 2.84 3.73
CA SER A 30 22.60 4.20 3.99
C SER A 30 23.82 5.08 3.78
N SER A 31 24.01 5.54 2.55
CA SER A 31 24.79 6.73 2.28
C SER A 31 24.08 7.83 3.05
N ARG A 32 24.44 8.00 4.30
CA ARG A 32 24.31 9.30 4.95
C ARG A 32 25.22 10.21 4.15
N ASN A 33 24.64 10.76 3.09
CA ASN A 33 25.13 12.04 2.63
C ASN A 33 25.03 12.92 3.86
N ASP A 34 26.17 13.25 4.47
CA ASP A 34 26.32 14.43 5.30
C ASP A 34 26.00 15.64 4.39
N MET A 35 24.71 15.79 4.09
CA MET A 35 24.17 17.01 3.59
C MET A 35 24.39 17.97 4.75
N SER A 36 25.36 18.87 4.59
CA SER A 36 25.51 20.03 5.45
C SER A 36 24.09 20.53 5.69
N ILE A 37 23.67 20.50 6.96
CA ILE A 37 22.37 20.99 7.39
C ILE A 37 22.43 22.49 7.12
N GLY A 38 22.23 22.88 5.88
CA GLY A 38 21.79 24.22 5.52
C GLY A 38 20.52 24.41 6.32
N ALA A 39 20.45 25.53 7.04
CA ALA A 39 19.31 25.82 7.90
C ALA A 39 18.03 25.67 7.10
N GLY A 40 17.36 24.52 7.29
CA GLY A 40 16.07 24.24 6.68
C GLY A 40 14.93 24.78 7.52
N GLY A 41 13.71 24.48 7.14
CA GLY A 41 12.50 24.87 7.84
C GLY A 41 11.71 23.67 8.35
N ARG A 42 10.83 23.96 9.30
CA ARG A 42 9.81 23.04 9.80
C ARG A 42 8.53 23.23 9.01
N ILE A 43 7.90 22.15 8.62
CA ILE A 43 6.55 22.15 8.07
C ILE A 43 5.66 21.25 8.91
N HIS A 44 4.48 21.72 9.24
CA HIS A 44 3.52 20.96 10.04
C HIS A 44 2.11 21.30 9.59
N GLY A 45 1.15 20.45 9.94
CA GLY A 45 -0.25 20.71 9.60
C GLY A 45 -1.16 19.56 9.91
N THR A 46 -2.41 19.72 9.51
CA THR A 46 -3.43 18.69 9.69
C THR A 46 -4.01 18.32 8.33
N ILE A 47 -4.22 17.02 8.15
CA ILE A 47 -4.85 16.43 6.98
C ILE A 47 -6.29 16.10 7.35
N TYR A 48 -7.20 16.69 6.61
CA TYR A 48 -8.63 16.46 6.73
C TYR A 48 -9.17 15.74 5.51
N GLY A 49 -10.26 15.04 5.67
CA GLY A 49 -11.03 14.45 4.57
C GLY A 49 -12.49 14.32 4.92
N PHE A 50 -13.34 14.22 3.91
CA PHE A 50 -14.77 14.02 4.10
C PHE A 50 -15.07 12.54 4.36
N ASN A 51 -15.85 12.25 5.41
CA ASN A 51 -16.35 10.91 5.68
C ASN A 51 -17.59 10.59 4.81
N VAL A 52 -18.26 9.47 5.07
CA VAL A 52 -19.45 9.03 4.31
C VAL A 52 -20.68 9.92 4.52
N TRP A 53 -20.67 10.79 5.52
CA TRP A 53 -21.73 11.73 5.87
C TRP A 53 -21.38 13.18 5.52
N ASP A 54 -20.34 13.39 4.68
CA ASP A 54 -19.81 14.70 4.29
C ASP A 54 -19.32 15.56 5.49
N GLU A 55 -18.93 14.90 6.58
CA GLU A 55 -18.30 15.58 7.70
C GLU A 55 -16.79 15.62 7.52
N LEU A 56 -16.18 16.75 7.83
CA LEU A 56 -14.74 16.95 7.77
C LEU A 56 -14.08 16.36 9.02
N ILE A 57 -13.30 15.30 8.83
CA ILE A 57 -12.60 14.61 9.90
C ILE A 57 -11.09 14.58 9.66
N PRO A 58 -10.25 14.55 10.70
CA PRO A 58 -8.82 14.34 10.54
C PRO A 58 -8.53 12.92 10.03
N ILE A 59 -7.58 12.78 9.10
CA ILE A 59 -7.19 11.49 8.52
C ILE A 59 -5.91 11.01 9.18
N GLY A 60 -6.01 9.95 10.00
CA GLY A 60 -4.85 9.21 10.49
C GLY A 60 -4.22 8.35 9.40
N TRP A 61 -2.90 8.14 9.49
CA TRP A 61 -2.13 7.26 8.59
C TRP A 61 -2.06 7.71 7.12
N ALA A 62 -2.36 8.98 6.82
CA ALA A 62 -2.05 9.55 5.51
C ALA A 62 -0.53 9.69 5.37
N SER A 63 0.01 9.36 4.21
CA SER A 63 1.42 9.61 3.90
C SER A 63 1.58 11.02 3.34
N VAL A 64 2.56 11.76 3.85
CA VAL A 64 2.98 13.06 3.34
C VAL A 64 4.40 12.93 2.84
N ALA A 65 4.62 13.14 1.56
CA ALA A 65 5.94 13.08 0.93
C ALA A 65 6.34 14.47 0.43
N ALA A 66 7.56 14.87 0.71
CA ALA A 66 8.19 16.07 0.15
C ALA A 66 9.03 15.66 -1.07
N ILE A 67 8.68 16.19 -2.23
CA ILE A 67 9.34 15.89 -3.50
C ILE A 67 10.08 17.13 -3.98
N GLN A 68 11.35 16.98 -4.30
CA GLN A 68 12.17 18.03 -4.92
C GLN A 68 12.80 17.50 -6.20
N ASN A 69 12.63 18.21 -7.30
CA ASN A 69 13.15 17.81 -8.62
C ASN A 69 12.72 16.39 -9.03
N GLY A 70 11.52 15.95 -8.66
CA GLY A 70 10.99 14.61 -8.94
C GLY A 70 11.53 13.50 -8.03
N GLN A 71 12.33 13.82 -7.03
CA GLN A 71 12.87 12.87 -6.05
C GLN A 71 12.21 13.06 -4.70
N GLU A 72 11.79 11.96 -4.05
CA GLU A 72 11.29 11.96 -2.67
C GLU A 72 12.47 12.23 -1.72
N ILE A 73 12.39 13.35 -0.99
CA ILE A 73 13.41 13.80 -0.04
C ILE A 73 13.09 13.28 1.36
N GLU A 74 11.82 13.40 1.75
CA GLU A 74 11.33 12.95 3.05
C GLU A 74 9.89 12.46 2.95
N LYS A 75 9.51 11.52 3.84
CA LYS A 75 8.15 11.00 3.94
C LYS A 75 7.81 10.72 5.39
N VAL A 76 6.65 11.22 5.81
CA VAL A 76 6.09 10.96 7.13
C VAL A 76 4.66 10.45 7.01
N TYR A 77 4.14 9.91 8.12
CA TYR A 77 2.73 9.51 8.22
C TYR A 77 2.03 10.35 9.26
N SER A 78 0.80 10.76 8.97
CA SER A 78 0.00 11.49 9.93
C SER A 78 -0.42 10.62 11.12
N ASN A 79 -0.46 11.24 12.29
CA ASN A 79 -1.04 10.66 13.50
C ASN A 79 -2.25 11.52 13.90
N ASP A 80 -3.45 10.94 13.94
CA ASP A 80 -4.71 11.67 14.16
C ASP A 80 -4.88 12.90 13.25
N GLY A 81 -4.43 12.75 12.00
CA GLY A 81 -4.41 13.81 11.00
C GLY A 81 -3.23 14.77 11.07
N PHE A 82 -2.52 14.86 12.18
CA PHE A 82 -1.38 15.75 12.34
C PHE A 82 -0.11 15.16 11.71
N TYR A 83 0.67 16.00 11.03
CA TYR A 83 1.99 15.64 10.51
C TYR A 83 3.01 16.75 10.76
N GLU A 84 4.27 16.39 10.81
CA GLU A 84 5.40 17.28 10.97
C GLU A 84 6.62 16.70 10.27
N MET A 85 7.39 17.56 9.58
CA MET A 85 8.67 17.19 8.98
C MET A 85 9.61 18.38 8.93
N TYR A 86 10.90 18.10 8.77
CA TYR A 86 11.96 19.10 8.63
C TYR A 86 12.60 18.95 7.25
N LEU A 87 12.59 20.01 6.46
CA LEU A 87 13.11 20.01 5.10
C LEU A 87 14.23 21.04 4.94
N PRO A 88 15.21 20.78 4.08
CA PRO A 88 16.19 21.81 3.70
C PRO A 88 15.48 22.99 3.03
N SER A 89 16.17 24.12 2.88
CA SER A 89 15.62 25.26 2.12
C SER A 89 15.49 24.90 0.64
N GLY A 90 14.40 25.34 0.01
CA GLY A 90 14.12 25.10 -1.41
C GLY A 90 12.65 24.95 -1.75
N ASP A 91 12.38 24.67 -3.01
CA ASP A 91 11.03 24.41 -3.53
C ASP A 91 10.70 22.92 -3.43
N PHE A 92 9.51 22.62 -2.91
CA PHE A 92 9.01 21.26 -2.74
C PHE A 92 7.57 21.12 -3.23
N ASP A 93 7.27 19.97 -3.78
CA ASP A 93 5.92 19.49 -3.97
C ASP A 93 5.56 18.56 -2.82
N MET A 94 4.62 19.01 -1.99
CA MET A 94 4.08 18.23 -0.88
C MET A 94 2.94 17.37 -1.37
N VAL A 95 3.17 16.06 -1.43
CA VAL A 95 2.21 15.07 -1.93
C VAL A 95 1.60 14.29 -0.78
N VAL A 96 0.28 14.37 -0.65
CA VAL A 96 -0.47 13.64 0.38
C VAL A 96 -1.28 12.52 -0.25
N ASN A 97 -1.16 11.33 0.31
CA ASN A 97 -1.90 10.15 -0.12
C ASN A 97 -2.52 9.44 1.09
N ALA A 98 -3.81 9.12 1.00
CA ALA A 98 -4.54 8.34 1.99
C ALA A 98 -5.50 7.38 1.31
N SER A 99 -5.70 6.20 1.94
CA SER A 99 -6.60 5.18 1.40
C SER A 99 -8.04 5.70 1.34
N GLY A 100 -8.67 5.61 0.18
CA GLY A 100 -10.05 6.05 -0.06
C GLY A 100 -10.19 7.54 -0.40
N TYR A 101 -9.08 8.25 -0.62
CA TYR A 101 -9.04 9.65 -1.00
C TYR A 101 -8.23 9.88 -2.28
N PHE A 102 -8.50 10.97 -2.98
CA PHE A 102 -7.64 11.40 -4.08
C PHE A 102 -6.34 11.98 -3.54
N THR A 103 -5.25 11.74 -4.26
CA THR A 103 -3.95 12.34 -3.93
C THR A 103 -4.03 13.85 -4.08
N GLU A 104 -3.56 14.57 -3.07
CA GLU A 104 -3.48 16.03 -3.07
C GLU A 104 -2.02 16.47 -3.17
N THR A 105 -1.74 17.51 -3.95
CA THR A 105 -0.38 18.06 -4.10
C THR A 105 -0.40 19.57 -3.95
N LYS A 106 0.54 20.11 -3.16
CA LYS A 106 0.75 21.55 -2.99
C LYS A 106 2.22 21.89 -3.09
N SER A 107 2.56 22.86 -3.93
CA SER A 107 3.93 23.37 -4.02
C SER A 107 4.17 24.42 -2.95
N ILE A 108 5.34 24.38 -2.30
CA ILE A 108 5.74 25.29 -1.24
C ILE A 108 7.24 25.57 -1.32
N PHE A 109 7.63 26.80 -1.01
CA PHE A 109 9.03 27.16 -0.78
C PHE A 109 9.34 27.17 0.71
N ILE A 110 10.39 26.44 1.11
CA ILE A 110 10.90 26.40 2.49
C ILE A 110 12.12 27.30 2.59
N GLY A 111 12.02 28.31 3.43
CA GLY A 111 13.16 29.17 3.77
C GLY A 111 13.90 28.69 5.00
N ASP A 112 15.14 29.20 5.19
CA ASP A 112 15.94 28.89 6.36
C ASP A 112 15.26 29.36 7.65
N GLY A 113 15.13 28.49 8.64
CA GLY A 113 14.49 28.78 9.93
C GLY A 113 12.99 29.04 9.85
N SER A 114 12.36 28.75 8.71
CA SER A 114 10.92 28.93 8.54
C SER A 114 10.12 27.89 9.32
N ASP A 115 8.92 28.28 9.76
CA ASP A 115 7.92 27.41 10.38
C ASP A 115 6.61 27.60 9.62
N TYR A 116 6.23 26.59 8.83
CA TYR A 116 5.06 26.64 7.96
C TYR A 116 3.94 25.71 8.45
N ALA A 117 2.74 26.29 8.58
CA ALA A 117 1.53 25.52 8.76
C ALA A 117 0.86 25.25 7.40
N LEU A 118 0.85 23.99 6.95
CA LEU A 118 0.24 23.59 5.69
C LEU A 118 -0.81 22.49 5.93
N ASN A 119 -2.07 22.85 5.82
CA ASN A 119 -3.17 21.90 5.96
C ASN A 119 -3.62 21.36 4.59
N PHE A 120 -4.10 20.13 4.57
CA PHE A 120 -4.68 19.47 3.41
C PHE A 120 -6.14 19.12 3.68
N VAL A 121 -6.97 19.26 2.64
CA VAL A 121 -8.36 18.77 2.65
C VAL A 121 -8.50 17.84 1.45
N MET A 122 -8.61 16.56 1.73
CA MET A 122 -8.63 15.53 0.71
C MET A 122 -10.07 15.22 0.29
N GLU A 123 -10.30 15.15 -1.01
CA GLU A 123 -11.55 14.69 -1.58
C GLU A 123 -11.63 13.17 -1.54
N ARG A 124 -12.80 12.65 -1.20
CA ARG A 124 -13.03 11.22 -1.15
C ARG A 124 -13.03 10.60 -2.55
N ASN A 125 -12.27 9.54 -2.71
CA ASN A 125 -12.31 8.75 -3.93
C ASN A 125 -13.49 7.76 -3.86
N ASN A 126 -14.67 8.21 -4.34
CA ASN A 126 -15.87 7.40 -4.45
C ASN A 126 -15.85 6.46 -5.67
N GLN A 127 -14.66 5.94 -6.04
CA GLN A 127 -14.60 4.92 -7.08
C GLN A 127 -15.51 3.76 -6.66
N PRO A 128 -16.45 3.35 -7.51
CA PRO A 128 -17.26 2.18 -7.21
C PRO A 128 -16.31 1.01 -6.97
N ILE A 129 -16.51 0.32 -5.85
CA ILE A 129 -15.76 -0.92 -5.57
C ILE A 129 -15.96 -1.79 -6.82
N PRO A 130 -14.88 -2.25 -7.49
CA PRO A 130 -15.02 -3.11 -8.64
C PRO A 130 -15.86 -4.31 -8.20
N GLU A 131 -17.10 -4.35 -8.68
CA GLU A 131 -17.98 -5.48 -8.43
C GLU A 131 -17.24 -6.73 -8.89
N PHE A 132 -17.16 -7.72 -8.02
CA PHE A 132 -16.61 -9.02 -8.44
C PHE A 132 -17.32 -9.40 -9.73
N PRO A 133 -16.57 -9.66 -10.82
CA PRO A 133 -17.20 -10.00 -12.08
C PRO A 133 -18.20 -11.12 -11.82
N THR A 134 -19.45 -10.88 -12.14
CA THR A 134 -20.59 -11.79 -11.90
C THR A 134 -20.27 -13.19 -12.41
N HIS A 135 -19.44 -13.26 -13.44
CA HIS A 135 -18.94 -14.51 -14.02
C HIS A 135 -18.09 -15.36 -13.07
N ILE A 136 -17.30 -14.72 -12.18
CA ILE A 136 -16.49 -15.46 -11.19
C ILE A 136 -17.40 -16.06 -10.12
N ALA A 137 -18.40 -15.31 -9.64
CA ALA A 137 -19.37 -15.84 -8.69
C ALA A 137 -20.19 -16.98 -9.28
N GLN A 138 -20.64 -16.86 -10.55
CA GLN A 138 -21.34 -17.91 -11.28
C GLN A 138 -20.46 -19.15 -11.48
N PHE A 139 -19.20 -18.97 -11.83
CA PHE A 139 -18.26 -20.07 -12.00
C PHE A 139 -18.02 -20.84 -10.70
N LEU A 140 -17.81 -20.14 -9.59
CA LEU A 140 -17.63 -20.74 -8.26
C LEU A 140 -18.88 -21.52 -7.83
N PHE A 141 -20.08 -20.96 -8.09
CA PHE A 141 -21.34 -21.62 -7.80
C PHE A 141 -21.51 -22.91 -8.64
N ALA A 142 -21.22 -22.85 -9.95
CA ALA A 142 -21.28 -24.01 -10.82
C ALA A 142 -20.31 -25.11 -10.35
N LEU A 143 -19.10 -24.75 -9.95
CA LEU A 143 -18.10 -25.68 -9.44
C LEU A 143 -18.54 -26.36 -8.13
N ALA A 144 -19.19 -25.61 -7.24
CA ALA A 144 -19.77 -26.15 -6.01
C ALA A 144 -20.89 -27.16 -6.30
N VAL A 145 -21.79 -26.87 -7.24
CA VAL A 145 -22.88 -27.78 -7.64
C VAL A 145 -22.32 -29.07 -8.23
N VAL A 146 -21.35 -28.99 -9.14
CA VAL A 146 -20.69 -30.16 -9.72
C VAL A 146 -20.03 -31.00 -8.63
N SER A 147 -19.37 -30.42 -7.68
CA SER A 147 -18.70 -31.11 -6.57
C SER A 147 -19.72 -31.92 -5.72
N VAL A 148 -20.87 -31.32 -5.42
CA VAL A 148 -21.95 -32.00 -4.67
C VAL A 148 -22.53 -33.16 -5.47
N LEU A 149 -22.75 -33.00 -6.77
CA LEU A 149 -23.28 -34.08 -7.63
C LEU A 149 -22.31 -35.27 -7.72
N VAL A 150 -21.01 -35.01 -7.79
CA VAL A 150 -19.98 -36.06 -7.77
C VAL A 150 -20.00 -36.83 -6.45
N LEU A 151 -20.13 -36.14 -5.31
CA LEU A 151 -20.21 -36.79 -4.01
C LEU A 151 -21.45 -37.65 -3.87
N ILE A 152 -22.62 -37.19 -4.34
CA ILE A 152 -23.86 -37.95 -4.32
C ILE A 152 -23.76 -39.22 -5.19
N ARG A 153 -23.16 -39.11 -6.39
CA ARG A 153 -22.94 -40.28 -7.27
C ARG A 153 -21.99 -41.30 -6.62
N LYS A 154 -20.90 -40.82 -5.99
CA LYS A 154 -19.96 -41.70 -5.32
C LYS A 154 -20.61 -42.45 -4.15
N LYS A 155 -21.47 -41.78 -3.37
CA LYS A 155 -22.19 -42.41 -2.28
C LYS A 155 -23.14 -43.54 -2.79
N ARG A 156 -23.89 -43.28 -3.86
CA ARG A 156 -24.80 -44.31 -4.46
C ARG A 156 -24.09 -45.55 -5.00
N LEU A 157 -22.84 -45.38 -5.49
CA LEU A 157 -22.03 -46.50 -6.00
C LEU A 157 -21.40 -47.33 -4.88
N LEU A 158 -21.36 -46.83 -3.65
CA LEU A 158 -20.83 -47.56 -2.49
C LEU A 158 -21.95 -48.31 -1.70
N GLU A 159 -23.22 -47.99 -1.96
CA GLU A 159 -24.40 -48.58 -1.29
C GLU A 159 -25.04 -49.68 -2.14
N ASN A 160 -24.58 -49.94 -3.38
CA ASN A 160 -24.93 -51.07 -4.24
C ASN A 160 -23.78 -52.07 -4.33
#